data_b115e02fc1e7899c4b5ddfa39d8be37a
#
_entry.id   b115e02fc1e7899c4b5ddfa39d8be37a
#
_cell.length_a   1.000
_cell.length_b   1.000
_cell.length_c   1.000
_cell.angle_alpha   90.00
_cell.angle_beta   90.00
_cell.angle_gamma   90.00
#
_symmetry.space_group_name_H-M   'P 1'
#
loop_
_entity.id
_entity.type
_entity.pdbx_description
1 polymer ?
#
loop_
_entity_poly.entity_id
_entity_poly.type
_entity_poly.pdbx_seq_one_letter_code
_entity_poly.pdbx_strand_id
1 'polypeptide(L)'
;AFNSMFYTSNGTEFRSASGQPGPAYWQNRTDYQLTASLNETTHEISGKATLTYTNNSPDALPFAWLFLEQNLFAKDSRGAAIVPLRGSRYDTNGEELNGGMKIKSVKLVAADGKTLSDAKYIISDTRMQVWFPKELSPKTGKAKLVIEYSYICPMMGADRTGIQPTKNGKMFS
;
A
#
# COMPACT_ATOMS: atom_id res chain seq x y z
N ALA A 1 1.54 -35.37 27.69
CA ALA A 1 2.75 -34.58 27.41
C ALA A 1 2.37 -33.40 26.58
N PHE A 2 2.30 -32.21 27.15
CA PHE A 2 2.14 -30.96 26.44
C PHE A 2 3.45 -30.69 25.73
N ASN A 3 3.48 -30.90 24.42
CA ASN A 3 4.57 -30.42 23.61
C ASN A 3 4.48 -28.89 23.67
N SER A 4 5.50 -28.23 24.20
CA SER A 4 5.51 -26.77 24.29
C SER A 4 5.54 -26.22 22.89
N MET A 5 4.37 -25.85 22.38
CA MET A 5 4.22 -25.10 21.10
C MET A 5 4.71 -23.65 21.22
N PHE A 6 5.16 -23.25 22.39
CA PHE A 6 5.74 -21.94 22.62
C PHE A 6 7.26 -22.05 22.62
N TYR A 7 7.84 -21.95 21.44
CA TYR A 7 9.25 -21.61 21.35
C TYR A 7 9.39 -20.14 21.71
N THR A 8 9.85 -19.86 22.91
CA THR A 8 10.42 -18.55 23.22
C THR A 8 11.66 -18.42 22.37
N SER A 9 11.60 -17.67 21.27
CA SER A 9 12.82 -17.34 20.56
C SER A 9 13.72 -16.55 21.50
N ASN A 10 14.98 -16.94 21.59
CA ASN A 10 16.00 -16.27 22.43
C ASN A 10 16.35 -14.90 21.85
N GLY A 11 15.49 -14.10 21.37
CA GLY A 11 15.81 -12.80 20.79
C GLY A 11 17.04 -12.81 19.85
N THR A 12 17.26 -11.71 19.20
CA THR A 12 18.43 -11.48 18.35
C THR A 12 19.06 -10.13 18.72
N GLU A 13 20.18 -9.78 18.09
CA GLU A 13 20.73 -8.43 18.21
C GLU A 13 19.80 -7.34 17.70
N PHE A 14 18.81 -7.70 16.85
CA PHE A 14 17.81 -6.78 16.30
C PHE A 14 16.58 -6.63 17.18
N ARG A 15 16.13 -7.72 17.82
CA ARG A 15 14.97 -7.74 18.71
C ARG A 15 15.17 -8.70 19.87
N SER A 16 14.81 -8.25 21.06
CA SER A 16 14.75 -9.11 22.24
C SER A 16 13.65 -10.17 22.10
N ALA A 17 13.66 -11.18 22.96
CA ALA A 17 12.59 -12.19 23.05
C ALA A 17 11.20 -11.57 23.34
N SER A 18 11.15 -10.43 24.04
CA SER A 18 9.92 -9.66 24.29
C SER A 18 9.49 -8.75 23.12
N GLY A 19 10.24 -8.74 22.01
CA GLY A 19 9.96 -7.91 20.83
C GLY A 19 10.51 -6.48 20.89
N GLN A 20 11.17 -6.08 21.97
CA GLN A 20 11.80 -4.76 22.08
C GLN A 20 12.98 -4.60 21.11
N PRO A 21 13.27 -3.39 20.62
CA PRO A 21 14.43 -3.12 19.79
C PRO A 21 15.73 -3.52 20.49
N GLY A 22 16.58 -4.24 19.77
CA GLY A 22 17.93 -4.59 20.21
C GLY A 22 18.97 -3.56 19.76
N PRO A 23 20.26 -3.76 20.09
CA PRO A 23 21.33 -2.80 19.77
C PRO A 23 21.57 -2.64 18.26
N ALA A 24 21.25 -3.64 17.45
CA ALA A 24 21.36 -3.58 15.99
C ALA A 24 20.01 -3.36 15.28
N TYR A 25 18.99 -2.92 15.99
CA TYR A 25 17.66 -2.66 15.43
C TYR A 25 17.71 -1.65 14.29
N TRP A 26 16.96 -1.93 13.26
CA TRP A 26 16.81 -1.05 12.11
C TRP A 26 15.34 -0.97 11.67
N GLN A 27 15.01 0.09 10.97
CA GLN A 27 13.71 0.29 10.33
C GLN A 27 13.90 1.05 9.03
N ASN A 28 13.35 0.52 7.95
CA ASN A 28 13.34 1.23 6.68
C ASN A 28 12.44 2.45 6.78
N ARG A 29 12.73 3.46 5.95
CA ARG A 29 12.01 4.73 5.93
C ARG A 29 11.45 4.98 4.55
N THR A 30 10.22 5.52 4.51
CA THR A 30 9.62 6.04 3.29
C THR A 30 9.07 7.42 3.54
N ASP A 31 9.53 8.38 2.76
CA ASP A 31 9.01 9.74 2.74
C ASP A 31 8.05 9.89 1.56
N TYR A 32 6.89 10.51 1.78
CA TYR A 32 5.84 10.68 0.78
C TYR A 32 5.58 12.14 0.48
N GLN A 33 5.41 12.44 -0.81
CA GLN A 33 4.78 13.67 -1.29
C GLN A 33 3.56 13.25 -2.12
N LEU A 34 2.38 13.64 -1.66
CA LEU A 34 1.11 13.26 -2.27
C LEU A 34 0.42 14.49 -2.86
N THR A 35 -0.09 14.34 -4.06
CA THR A 35 -1.01 15.29 -4.69
C THR A 35 -2.21 14.50 -5.14
N ALA A 36 -3.41 14.96 -4.79
CA ALA A 36 -4.65 14.30 -5.19
C ALA A 36 -5.70 15.33 -5.57
N SER A 37 -6.61 14.91 -6.45
CA SER A 37 -7.81 15.66 -6.83
C SER A 37 -9.02 14.73 -6.79
N LEU A 38 -10.16 15.27 -6.36
CA LEU A 38 -11.45 14.59 -6.35
C LEU A 38 -12.34 15.21 -7.42
N ASN A 39 -12.91 14.37 -8.26
CA ASN A 39 -14.02 14.73 -9.13
C ASN A 39 -15.33 14.31 -8.46
N GLU A 40 -16.08 15.28 -7.93
CA GLU A 40 -17.33 15.04 -7.21
C GLU A 40 -18.46 14.48 -8.08
N THR A 41 -18.38 14.67 -9.39
CA THR A 41 -19.39 14.16 -10.33
C THR A 41 -19.16 12.68 -10.64
N THR A 42 -17.93 12.31 -10.95
CA THR A 42 -17.57 10.93 -11.28
C THR A 42 -17.13 10.12 -10.05
N HIS A 43 -16.99 10.77 -8.90
CA HIS A 43 -16.46 10.20 -7.65
C HIS A 43 -15.04 9.64 -7.81
N GLU A 44 -14.31 10.11 -8.82
CA GLU A 44 -12.95 9.66 -9.08
C GLU A 44 -11.94 10.49 -8.29
N ILE A 45 -11.08 9.79 -7.56
CA ILE A 45 -9.87 10.35 -6.98
C ILE A 45 -8.72 10.03 -7.92
N SER A 46 -8.02 11.07 -8.38
CA SER A 46 -6.78 10.95 -9.16
C SER A 46 -5.62 11.45 -8.32
N GLY A 47 -4.54 10.70 -8.25
CA GLY A 47 -3.41 11.01 -7.40
C GLY A 47 -2.06 10.79 -8.06
N LYS A 48 -1.08 11.51 -7.52
CA LYS A 48 0.34 11.32 -7.79
C LYS A 48 1.07 11.21 -6.47
N ALA A 49 1.72 10.08 -6.26
CA ALA A 49 2.55 9.82 -5.09
C ALA A 49 4.02 9.82 -5.51
N THR A 50 4.81 10.66 -4.87
CA THR A 50 6.27 10.60 -4.95
C THR A 50 6.80 10.02 -3.65
N LEU A 51 7.45 8.86 -3.73
CA LEU A 51 7.98 8.13 -2.59
C LEU A 51 9.49 8.14 -2.64
N THR A 52 10.13 8.44 -1.51
CA THR A 52 11.56 8.23 -1.33
C THR A 52 11.77 7.13 -0.31
N TYR A 53 12.14 5.95 -0.79
CA TYR A 53 12.42 4.79 0.03
C TYR A 53 13.88 4.73 0.42
N THR A 54 14.16 4.55 1.70
CA THR A 54 15.52 4.43 2.24
C THR A 54 15.69 3.04 2.88
N ASN A 55 16.68 2.31 2.39
CA ASN A 55 17.08 1.03 2.95
C ASN A 55 18.03 1.23 4.13
N ASN A 56 17.53 1.03 5.33
CA ASN A 56 18.31 1.05 6.57
C ASN A 56 18.65 -0.37 7.05
N SER A 57 18.20 -1.40 6.32
CA SER A 57 18.48 -2.79 6.67
C SER A 57 19.94 -3.16 6.39
N PRO A 58 20.45 -4.22 7.04
CA PRO A 58 21.79 -4.74 6.74
C PRO A 58 21.89 -5.45 5.38
N ASP A 59 20.75 -5.69 4.72
CA ASP A 59 20.68 -6.45 3.48
C ASP A 59 20.45 -5.54 2.28
N ALA A 60 20.94 -5.97 1.11
CA ALA A 60 20.60 -5.35 -0.17
C ALA A 60 19.16 -5.69 -0.57
N LEU A 61 18.43 -4.70 -1.09
CA LEU A 61 17.03 -4.88 -1.46
C LEU A 61 16.85 -4.77 -2.98
N PRO A 62 16.44 -5.86 -3.66
CA PRO A 62 16.21 -5.84 -5.11
C PRO A 62 14.84 -5.25 -5.50
N PHE A 63 13.90 -5.15 -4.57
CA PHE A 63 12.56 -4.64 -4.80
C PHE A 63 11.93 -4.05 -3.54
N ALA A 64 10.82 -3.34 -3.70
CA ALA A 64 9.94 -2.93 -2.62
C ALA A 64 8.52 -3.47 -2.85
N TRP A 65 7.79 -3.68 -1.74
CA TRP A 65 6.37 -3.96 -1.74
C TRP A 65 5.59 -2.71 -1.36
N LEU A 66 4.52 -2.44 -2.11
CA LEU A 66 3.55 -1.40 -1.82
C LEU A 66 2.17 -2.02 -1.63
N PHE A 67 1.40 -1.47 -0.71
CA PHE A 67 0.00 -1.84 -0.55
C PHE A 67 -0.90 -0.95 -1.41
N LEU A 68 -1.81 -1.60 -2.13
CA LEU A 68 -2.87 -0.98 -2.91
C LEU A 68 -4.20 -1.26 -2.20
N GLU A 69 -4.45 -0.60 -1.09
CA GLU A 69 -5.58 -0.92 -0.20
C GLU A 69 -6.94 -0.85 -0.91
N GLN A 70 -7.10 0.08 -1.84
CA GLN A 70 -8.34 0.21 -2.62
C GLN A 70 -8.66 -1.02 -3.47
N ASN A 71 -7.69 -1.90 -3.72
CA ASN A 71 -7.93 -3.15 -4.44
C ASN A 71 -8.77 -4.16 -3.62
N LEU A 72 -8.97 -3.93 -2.32
CA LEU A 72 -9.97 -4.68 -1.54
C LEU A 72 -11.38 -4.52 -2.12
N PHE A 73 -11.67 -3.38 -2.74
CA PHE A 73 -12.95 -3.05 -3.36
C PHE A 73 -13.00 -3.37 -4.85
N ALA A 74 -11.99 -4.01 -5.40
CA ALA A 74 -12.04 -4.49 -6.78
C ALA A 74 -12.95 -5.72 -6.86
N LYS A 75 -13.67 -5.82 -7.98
CA LYS A 75 -14.39 -7.02 -8.35
C LYS A 75 -13.42 -8.19 -8.32
N ASP A 76 -13.67 -9.31 -7.86
CA ASP A 76 -12.78 -10.49 -7.79
C ASP A 76 -11.55 -10.34 -6.86
N SER A 77 -11.52 -9.34 -5.99
CA SER A 77 -10.47 -9.26 -4.97
C SER A 77 -10.64 -10.39 -3.94
N ARG A 78 -9.53 -10.83 -3.35
CA ARG A 78 -9.57 -11.80 -2.23
C ARG A 78 -10.33 -11.22 -1.03
N GLY A 79 -10.24 -9.90 -0.82
CA GLY A 79 -10.99 -9.19 0.20
C GLY A 79 -12.50 -9.32 -0.02
N ALA A 80 -12.96 -9.12 -1.25
CA ALA A 80 -14.37 -9.31 -1.60
C ALA A 80 -14.86 -10.74 -1.38
N ALA A 81 -14.01 -11.75 -1.61
CA ALA A 81 -14.35 -13.16 -1.40
C ALA A 81 -14.45 -13.55 0.09
N ILE A 82 -13.77 -12.84 0.97
CA ILE A 82 -13.76 -13.12 2.42
C ILE A 82 -14.91 -12.42 3.14
N VAL A 83 -15.40 -11.31 2.59
CA VAL A 83 -16.50 -10.54 3.19
C VAL A 83 -17.82 -11.30 2.96
N PRO A 84 -18.55 -11.69 4.03
CA PRO A 84 -19.87 -12.26 3.88
C PRO A 84 -20.79 -11.29 3.15
N LEU A 85 -21.51 -11.77 2.15
CA LEU A 85 -22.41 -10.98 1.31
C LEU A 85 -23.56 -10.31 2.06
N ARG A 86 -23.82 -10.68 3.31
CA ARG A 86 -24.86 -10.09 4.16
C ARG A 86 -24.47 -10.12 5.64
N GLY A 87 -24.77 -9.01 6.33
CA GLY A 87 -24.73 -8.95 7.79
C GLY A 87 -23.35 -8.71 8.41
N SER A 88 -22.34 -8.36 7.66
CA SER A 88 -21.08 -7.90 8.20
C SER A 88 -21.00 -6.37 8.14
N ARG A 89 -20.14 -5.76 8.96
CA ARG A 89 -19.85 -4.32 8.87
C ARG A 89 -19.24 -3.91 7.52
N TYR A 90 -18.89 -4.85 6.68
CA TYR A 90 -18.37 -4.68 5.32
C TYR A 90 -19.40 -5.05 4.25
N ASP A 91 -20.66 -5.20 4.65
CA ASP A 91 -21.75 -5.52 3.74
C ASP A 91 -21.96 -4.37 2.75
N THR A 92 -21.88 -4.69 1.48
CA THR A 92 -22.13 -3.73 0.39
C THR A 92 -23.62 -3.63 0.04
N ASN A 93 -24.52 -4.23 0.83
CA ASN A 93 -25.96 -4.33 0.54
C ASN A 93 -26.27 -4.91 -0.84
N GLY A 94 -25.38 -5.74 -1.38
CA GLY A 94 -25.53 -6.36 -2.69
C GLY A 94 -25.07 -5.48 -3.87
N GLU A 95 -24.50 -4.31 -3.61
CA GLU A 95 -23.88 -3.51 -4.67
C GLU A 95 -22.60 -4.20 -5.16
N GLU A 96 -22.39 -4.18 -6.47
CA GLU A 96 -21.14 -4.66 -7.06
C GLU A 96 -19.98 -3.76 -6.64
N LEU A 97 -18.92 -4.37 -6.12
CA LEU A 97 -17.66 -3.69 -5.88
C LEU A 97 -17.01 -3.37 -7.22
N ASN A 98 -16.99 -2.10 -7.58
CA ASN A 98 -16.33 -1.58 -8.78
C ASN A 98 -15.09 -0.75 -8.45
N GLY A 99 -14.62 -0.88 -7.21
CA GLY A 99 -13.43 -0.19 -6.73
C GLY A 99 -12.15 -0.82 -7.29
N GLY A 100 -11.06 -0.43 -6.70
CA GLY A 100 -9.73 -0.86 -7.08
C GLY A 100 -8.92 0.29 -7.67
N MET A 101 -7.63 0.22 -7.42
CA MET A 101 -6.68 1.24 -7.85
C MET A 101 -6.24 0.98 -9.28
N LYS A 102 -6.44 1.96 -10.15
CA LYS A 102 -5.93 1.97 -11.52
C LYS A 102 -4.56 2.64 -11.50
N ILE A 103 -3.51 1.87 -11.66
CA ILE A 103 -2.14 2.40 -11.77
C ILE A 103 -1.95 2.89 -13.20
N LYS A 104 -1.73 4.20 -13.37
CA LYS A 104 -1.49 4.84 -14.66
C LYS A 104 -0.02 4.74 -15.06
N SER A 105 0.87 4.96 -14.11
CA SER A 105 2.31 4.83 -14.34
C SER A 105 3.06 4.57 -13.04
N VAL A 106 4.18 3.85 -13.14
CA VAL A 106 5.17 3.69 -12.06
C VAL A 106 6.53 4.02 -12.66
N LYS A 107 7.13 5.11 -12.20
CA LYS A 107 8.41 5.62 -12.70
C LYS A 107 9.45 5.62 -11.60
N LEU A 108 10.69 5.30 -11.95
CA LEU A 108 11.87 5.51 -11.13
C LEU A 108 12.50 6.85 -11.49
N VAL A 109 12.93 7.59 -10.49
CA VAL A 109 13.67 8.84 -10.66
C VAL A 109 15.16 8.51 -10.61
N ALA A 110 15.89 8.92 -11.62
CA ALA A 110 17.34 8.73 -11.67
C ALA A 110 18.07 9.59 -10.61
N ALA A 111 19.37 9.36 -10.44
CA ALA A 111 20.20 10.08 -9.47
C ALA A 111 20.28 11.60 -9.71
N ASP A 112 20.04 12.06 -10.94
CA ASP A 112 19.94 13.48 -11.29
C ASP A 112 18.68 14.17 -10.72
N GLY A 113 17.77 13.40 -10.14
CA GLY A 113 16.51 13.87 -9.57
C GLY A 113 15.45 14.31 -10.59
N LYS A 114 15.72 14.17 -11.89
CA LYS A 114 14.89 14.71 -12.99
C LYS A 114 14.47 13.63 -14.01
N THR A 115 15.42 12.78 -14.40
CA THR A 115 15.15 11.74 -15.42
C THR A 115 14.26 10.66 -14.85
N LEU A 116 13.18 10.34 -15.58
CA LEU A 116 12.21 9.30 -15.23
C LEU A 116 12.35 8.11 -16.17
N SER A 117 12.33 6.93 -15.64
CA SER A 117 12.27 5.67 -16.39
C SER A 117 11.13 4.79 -15.90
N ASP A 118 10.58 3.96 -16.77
CA ASP A 118 9.54 3.02 -16.37
C ASP A 118 10.10 2.00 -15.37
N ALA A 119 9.38 1.77 -14.28
CA ALA A 119 9.70 0.74 -13.33
C ALA A 119 9.10 -0.61 -13.77
N LYS A 120 9.83 -1.69 -13.57
CA LYS A 120 9.26 -3.03 -13.66
C LYS A 120 8.44 -3.29 -12.40
N TYR A 121 7.16 -3.65 -12.57
CA TYR A 121 6.30 -3.98 -11.43
C TYR A 121 5.30 -5.08 -11.79
N ILE A 122 4.73 -5.70 -10.77
CA ILE A 122 3.61 -6.63 -10.86
C ILE A 122 2.62 -6.32 -9.75
N ILE A 123 1.33 -6.45 -10.05
CA ILE A 123 0.26 -6.32 -9.07
C ILE A 123 -0.36 -7.68 -8.84
N SER A 124 -0.49 -8.05 -7.57
CA SER A 124 -1.21 -9.23 -7.11
C SER A 124 -2.16 -8.82 -6.01
N ASP A 125 -3.44 -8.68 -6.35
CA ASP A 125 -4.49 -8.25 -5.44
C ASP A 125 -4.16 -6.89 -4.80
N THR A 126 -4.03 -6.80 -3.49
CA THR A 126 -3.70 -5.57 -2.75
C THR A 126 -2.20 -5.26 -2.67
N ARG A 127 -1.35 -6.01 -3.38
CA ARG A 127 0.10 -5.85 -3.31
C ARG A 127 0.69 -5.52 -4.67
N MET A 128 1.58 -4.54 -4.69
CA MET A 128 2.40 -4.22 -5.84
C MET A 128 3.87 -4.40 -5.50
N GLN A 129 4.57 -5.24 -6.26
CA GLN A 129 6.01 -5.41 -6.17
C GLN A 129 6.65 -4.54 -7.24
N VAL A 130 7.62 -3.73 -6.85
CA VAL A 130 8.38 -2.85 -7.76
C VAL A 130 9.85 -3.20 -7.66
N TRP A 131 10.46 -3.60 -8.78
CA TRP A 131 11.88 -3.94 -8.83
C TRP A 131 12.74 -2.70 -9.07
N PHE A 132 13.87 -2.67 -8.40
CA PHE A 132 14.91 -1.68 -8.64
C PHE A 132 15.87 -2.17 -9.74
N PRO A 133 16.29 -1.30 -10.68
CA PRO A 133 17.27 -1.66 -11.72
C PRO A 133 18.61 -2.13 -11.15
N LYS A 134 18.96 -1.60 -9.99
CA LYS A 134 20.09 -1.98 -9.15
C LYS A 134 19.59 -2.12 -7.72
N GLU A 135 20.00 -3.17 -7.04
CA GLU A 135 19.67 -3.38 -5.64
C GLU A 135 20.04 -2.18 -4.78
N LEU A 136 19.18 -1.82 -3.85
CA LEU A 136 19.47 -0.78 -2.89
C LEU A 136 20.49 -1.28 -1.90
N SER A 137 21.62 -0.59 -1.84
CA SER A 137 22.72 -0.96 -0.93
C SER A 137 22.24 -1.01 0.52
N PRO A 138 22.83 -1.91 1.33
CA PRO A 138 22.57 -1.96 2.76
C PRO A 138 22.79 -0.60 3.42
N LYS A 139 21.96 -0.26 4.40
CA LYS A 139 22.06 0.91 5.31
C LYS A 139 21.98 2.29 4.66
N THR A 140 22.19 2.42 3.35
CA THR A 140 22.32 3.73 2.67
C THR A 140 21.55 3.83 1.36
N GLY A 141 21.10 2.68 0.80
CA GLY A 141 20.44 2.64 -0.50
C GLY A 141 19.14 3.43 -0.49
N LYS A 142 18.93 4.23 -1.55
CA LYS A 142 17.70 5.01 -1.74
C LYS A 142 17.14 4.81 -3.13
N ALA A 143 15.81 4.76 -3.21
CA ALA A 143 15.09 4.83 -4.47
C ALA A 143 13.99 5.89 -4.37
N LYS A 144 13.78 6.62 -5.45
CA LYS A 144 12.66 7.55 -5.57
C LYS A 144 11.73 7.07 -6.67
N LEU A 145 10.45 6.90 -6.33
CA LEU A 145 9.39 6.44 -7.21
C LEU A 145 8.37 7.55 -7.41
N VAL A 146 7.81 7.62 -8.61
CA VAL A 146 6.64 8.44 -8.92
C VAL A 146 5.55 7.51 -9.44
N ILE A 147 4.41 7.50 -8.77
CA ILE A 147 3.27 6.65 -9.10
C ILE A 147 2.08 7.55 -9.38
N GLU A 148 1.48 7.39 -10.55
CA GLU A 148 0.22 8.03 -10.89
C GLU A 148 -0.89 6.99 -10.88
N TYR A 149 -1.98 7.32 -10.21
CA TYR A 149 -3.09 6.40 -9.98
C TYR A 149 -4.43 7.11 -9.96
N SER A 150 -5.49 6.33 -10.12
CA SER A 150 -6.85 6.79 -9.82
C SER A 150 -7.68 5.62 -9.28
N TYR A 151 -8.77 5.95 -8.60
CA TYR A 151 -9.80 4.99 -8.19
C TYR A 151 -11.13 5.71 -8.02
N ILE A 152 -12.21 4.94 -8.10
CA ILE A 152 -13.56 5.43 -7.83
C ILE A 152 -13.85 5.23 -6.34
N CYS A 153 -14.26 6.29 -5.66
CA CYS A 153 -14.74 6.20 -4.30
C CYS A 153 -16.09 5.48 -4.31
N PRO A 154 -16.24 4.34 -3.61
CA PRO A 154 -17.50 3.58 -3.64
C PRO A 154 -18.62 4.34 -2.93
N MET A 155 -19.85 4.21 -3.44
CA MET A 155 -21.04 4.80 -2.80
C MET A 155 -21.31 4.20 -1.43
N MET A 156 -21.17 2.88 -1.33
CA MET A 156 -21.30 2.12 -0.09
C MET A 156 -19.95 1.49 0.19
N GLY A 157 -19.09 2.20 0.89
CA GLY A 157 -17.78 1.70 1.24
C GLY A 157 -17.79 0.92 2.54
N ALA A 158 -16.84 0.01 2.67
CA ALA A 158 -16.61 -0.66 3.92
C ALA A 158 -16.00 0.31 4.93
N ASP A 159 -16.60 0.38 6.11
CA ASP A 159 -16.10 0.89 7.38
C ASP A 159 -15.48 2.30 7.40
N ARG A 160 -14.59 2.66 6.49
CA ARG A 160 -13.85 3.94 6.53
C ARG A 160 -13.67 4.60 5.16
N THR A 161 -14.38 4.13 4.17
CA THR A 161 -14.42 4.76 2.85
C THR A 161 -15.81 4.71 2.29
N GLY A 162 -16.25 5.77 1.66
CA GLY A 162 -17.58 5.82 1.07
C GLY A 162 -18.03 7.24 0.77
N ILE A 163 -19.25 7.34 0.26
CA ILE A 163 -19.90 8.61 -0.05
C ILE A 163 -21.22 8.67 0.69
N GLN A 164 -21.36 9.66 1.55
CA GLN A 164 -22.60 9.88 2.28
C GLN A 164 -23.31 11.14 1.78
N PRO A 165 -24.55 11.05 1.29
CA PRO A 165 -25.38 12.21 0.99
C PRO A 165 -25.66 13.03 2.27
N THR A 166 -25.57 14.34 2.16
CA THR A 166 -25.91 15.26 3.23
C THR A 166 -26.92 16.29 2.72
N LYS A 167 -27.49 17.10 3.62
CA LYS A 167 -28.41 18.19 3.22
C LYS A 167 -27.75 19.23 2.31
N ASN A 168 -26.43 19.38 2.40
CA ASN A 168 -25.68 20.45 1.73
C ASN A 168 -24.73 19.89 0.64
N GLY A 169 -24.83 18.61 0.28
CA GLY A 169 -23.96 17.99 -0.72
C GLY A 169 -23.59 16.55 -0.37
N LYS A 170 -22.37 16.16 -0.66
CA LYS A 170 -21.84 14.82 -0.40
C LYS A 170 -20.64 14.90 0.54
N MET A 171 -20.54 13.96 1.45
CA MET A 171 -19.35 13.73 2.26
C MET A 171 -18.61 12.52 1.71
N PHE A 172 -17.33 12.68 1.46
CA PHE A 172 -16.41 11.61 1.03
C PHE A 172 -15.54 11.22 2.24
N SER A 173 -15.39 9.92 2.51
CA SER A 173 -14.61 9.38 3.62
C SER A 173 -13.70 8.23 3.16
#